data_089815f1b16529ba450a593901443615
#
_entry.id   089815f1b16529ba450a593901443615
#
_cell.length_a   1.000
_cell.length_b   1.000
_cell.length_c   1.000
_cell.angle_alpha   90.00
_cell.angle_beta   90.00
_cell.angle_gamma   90.00
#
_symmetry.space_group_name_H-M   'P 1'
#
loop_
_entity.id
_entity.type
_entity.pdbx_description
1 polymer ?
#
loop_
_entity_poly.entity_id
_entity_poly.type
_entity_poly.pdbx_seq_one_letter_code
_entity_poly.pdbx_strand_id
1 'polypeptide(L)'
;MEDTLLQSKDLIKQRRESLGLTQKEFAYLLNLKDSGDRTISGWERGEHSPTDAKLKIIRNLSTLIPFKESSKKPDFTFIDLFAGIGGIRLPFQQLNGKCLFSSEWDKFAIKTYASNYGEVPNGDITKIPSSQIPSHDILLAGFPCQAFSQAGLKR
;
A
#
# COMPACT_ATOMS: atom_id res chain seq x y z
N MET A 1 31.46 3.74 -11.55
CA MET A 1 30.90 4.42 -10.36
C MET A 1 29.65 5.26 -10.69
N GLU A 2 29.61 6.03 -11.78
CA GLU A 2 28.41 6.79 -12.18
C GLU A 2 27.19 5.92 -12.48
N ASP A 3 27.38 4.80 -13.15
CA ASP A 3 26.30 3.87 -13.51
C ASP A 3 25.61 3.25 -12.27
N THR A 4 26.36 3.00 -11.20
CA THR A 4 25.84 2.46 -9.95
C THR A 4 25.05 3.51 -9.15
N LEU A 5 25.42 4.78 -9.24
CA LEU A 5 24.73 5.92 -8.64
C LEU A 5 23.38 6.19 -9.32
N LEU A 6 23.35 6.14 -10.67
CA LEU A 6 22.12 6.30 -11.45
C LEU A 6 21.11 5.19 -11.12
N GLN A 7 21.55 3.94 -11.05
CA GLN A 7 20.69 2.79 -10.72
C GLN A 7 20.18 2.84 -9.29
N SER A 8 20.95 3.38 -8.33
CA SER A 8 20.56 3.43 -6.92
C SER A 8 19.50 4.50 -6.64
N LYS A 9 19.61 5.70 -7.25
CA LYS A 9 18.65 6.81 -7.06
C LYS A 9 17.25 6.43 -7.55
N ASP A 10 17.18 5.84 -8.75
CA ASP A 10 15.90 5.44 -9.34
C ASP A 10 15.25 4.31 -8.54
N LEU A 11 16.04 3.35 -8.06
CA LEU A 11 15.58 2.29 -7.16
C LEU A 11 15.00 2.87 -5.87
N ILE A 12 15.67 3.83 -5.22
CA ILE A 12 15.24 4.42 -3.96
C ILE A 12 13.89 5.12 -4.14
N LYS A 13 13.80 5.97 -5.16
CA LYS A 13 12.58 6.70 -5.50
C LYS A 13 11.44 5.75 -5.84
N GLN A 14 11.68 4.79 -6.72
CA GLN A 14 10.70 3.78 -7.12
C GLN A 14 10.18 2.98 -5.92
N ARG A 15 11.07 2.57 -5.00
CA ARG A 15 10.67 1.84 -3.80
C ARG A 15 9.81 2.69 -2.88
N ARG A 16 10.21 3.93 -2.63
CA ARG A 16 9.42 4.84 -1.81
C ARG A 16 8.03 5.09 -2.41
N GLU A 17 7.96 5.34 -3.72
CA GLU A 17 6.71 5.62 -4.43
C GLU A 17 5.81 4.38 -4.49
N SER A 18 6.36 3.19 -4.69
CA SER A 18 5.60 1.94 -4.67
C SER A 18 4.96 1.62 -3.31
N LEU A 19 5.55 2.15 -2.23
CA LEU A 19 4.99 2.06 -0.87
C LEU A 19 4.06 3.25 -0.53
N GLY A 20 3.86 4.20 -1.45
CA GLY A 20 3.06 5.40 -1.21
C GLY A 20 3.60 6.32 -0.12
N LEU A 21 4.91 6.25 0.20
CA LEU A 21 5.52 6.97 1.30
C LEU A 21 6.09 8.32 0.87
N THR A 22 5.97 9.32 1.74
CA THR A 22 6.75 10.56 1.65
C THR A 22 8.22 10.29 1.98
N GLN A 23 9.12 11.20 1.61
CA GLN A 23 10.54 11.09 1.97
C GLN A 23 10.75 11.00 3.48
N LYS A 24 9.94 11.71 4.27
CA LYS A 24 9.99 11.68 5.73
C LYS A 24 9.57 10.32 6.29
N GLU A 25 8.47 9.76 5.81
CA GLU A 25 7.98 8.43 6.21
C GLU A 25 8.97 7.34 5.81
N PHE A 26 9.56 7.45 4.63
CA PHE A 26 10.56 6.50 4.16
C PHE A 26 11.86 6.57 4.98
N ALA A 27 12.28 7.78 5.37
CA ALA A 27 13.39 7.98 6.28
C ALA A 27 13.14 7.33 7.64
N TYR A 28 11.93 7.48 8.19
CA TYR A 28 11.51 6.83 9.41
C TYR A 28 11.56 5.29 9.29
N LEU A 29 11.01 4.74 8.20
CA LEU A 29 11.04 3.29 7.92
C LEU A 29 12.47 2.75 7.86
N LEU A 30 13.41 3.53 7.33
CA LEU A 30 14.83 3.18 7.26
C LEU A 30 15.60 3.48 8.55
N ASN A 31 14.92 3.90 9.61
CA ASN A 31 15.51 4.30 10.88
C ASN A 31 16.64 5.34 10.70
N LEU A 32 16.37 6.35 9.87
CA LEU A 32 17.22 7.52 9.74
C LEU A 32 16.81 8.54 10.80
N LYS A 33 17.83 9.07 11.49
CA LYS A 33 17.64 10.09 12.55
C LYS A 33 17.24 11.45 11.94
N ASP A 34 17.28 12.48 12.75
CA ASP A 34 16.92 13.85 12.40
C ASP A 34 17.41 14.26 11.00
N SER A 35 16.55 14.93 10.23
CA SER A 35 16.78 15.27 8.82
C SER A 35 16.90 14.09 7.84
N GLY A 36 16.36 12.93 8.18
CA GLY A 36 16.34 11.76 7.31
C GLY A 36 15.64 12.01 5.96
N ASP A 37 14.66 12.89 5.91
CA ASP A 37 13.99 13.35 4.68
C ASP A 37 14.95 14.03 3.71
N ARG A 38 15.86 14.87 4.21
CA ARG A 38 16.93 15.50 3.40
C ARG A 38 17.89 14.46 2.87
N THR A 39 18.20 13.44 3.68
CA THR A 39 19.05 12.32 3.27
C THR A 39 18.41 11.54 2.13
N ILE A 40 17.12 11.18 2.25
CA ILE A 40 16.37 10.52 1.18
C ILE A 40 16.34 11.39 -0.09
N SER A 41 16.04 12.67 0.06
CA SER A 41 16.04 13.63 -1.06
C SER A 41 17.40 13.69 -1.77
N GLY A 42 18.50 13.70 -1.02
CA GLY A 42 19.84 13.67 -1.58
C GLY A 42 20.15 12.38 -2.35
N TRP A 43 19.73 11.23 -1.81
CA TRP A 43 19.85 9.95 -2.50
C TRP A 43 19.03 9.91 -3.80
N GLU A 44 17.81 10.40 -3.79
CA GLU A 44 16.93 10.43 -4.97
C GLU A 44 17.41 11.41 -6.05
N ARG A 45 18.16 12.45 -5.67
CA ARG A 45 18.82 13.36 -6.62
C ARG A 45 20.20 12.87 -7.09
N GLY A 46 20.73 11.83 -6.45
CA GLY A 46 22.06 11.30 -6.77
C GLY A 46 23.21 12.16 -6.24
N GLU A 47 22.96 13.02 -5.24
CA GLU A 47 23.99 13.86 -4.61
C GLU A 47 24.96 13.03 -3.77
N HIS A 48 24.46 11.96 -3.19
CA HIS A 48 25.24 10.95 -2.45
C HIS A 48 24.47 9.63 -2.43
N SER A 49 25.15 8.55 -2.07
CA SER A 49 24.57 7.20 -2.03
C SER A 49 24.37 6.71 -0.61
N PRO A 50 23.36 5.88 -0.34
CA PRO A 50 23.28 5.13 0.90
C PRO A 50 24.40 4.12 0.98
N THR A 51 24.71 3.66 2.20
CA THR A 51 25.61 2.52 2.40
C THR A 51 25.06 1.24 1.77
N ASP A 52 25.92 0.29 1.43
CA ASP A 52 25.52 -1.01 0.86
C ASP A 52 24.51 -1.74 1.76
N ALA A 53 24.67 -1.66 3.08
CA ALA A 53 23.73 -2.22 4.03
C ALA A 53 22.32 -1.59 3.88
N LYS A 54 22.23 -0.26 3.73
CA LYS A 54 20.97 0.44 3.51
C LYS A 54 20.39 0.11 2.13
N LEU A 55 21.21 0.05 1.08
CA LEU A 55 20.75 -0.36 -0.25
C LEU A 55 20.16 -1.77 -0.24
N LYS A 56 20.79 -2.71 0.48
CA LYS A 56 20.25 -4.07 0.64
C LYS A 56 18.89 -4.07 1.33
N ILE A 57 18.70 -3.26 2.37
CA ILE A 57 17.41 -3.08 3.03
C ILE A 57 16.39 -2.53 2.03
N ILE A 58 16.72 -1.45 1.32
CA ILE A 58 15.82 -0.82 0.34
C ILE A 58 15.42 -1.78 -0.78
N ARG A 59 16.34 -2.57 -1.30
CA ARG A 59 16.05 -3.60 -2.32
C ARG A 59 15.06 -4.64 -1.82
N ASN A 60 15.13 -5.00 -0.55
CA ASN A 60 14.30 -6.05 0.06
C ASN A 60 12.98 -5.53 0.65
N LEU A 61 12.75 -4.22 0.72
CA LEU A 61 11.51 -3.65 1.28
C LEU A 61 10.25 -4.17 0.58
N SER A 62 10.31 -4.42 -0.73
CA SER A 62 9.16 -4.97 -1.48
C SER A 62 8.85 -6.43 -1.16
N THR A 63 9.75 -7.15 -0.47
CA THR A 63 9.49 -8.53 -0.02
C THR A 63 8.85 -8.57 1.36
N LEU A 64 8.71 -7.42 2.01
CA LEU A 64 8.11 -7.25 3.34
C LEU A 64 6.62 -6.88 3.27
N ILE A 65 5.90 -7.36 2.24
CA ILE A 65 4.43 -7.27 2.25
C ILE A 65 3.94 -8.24 3.32
N PRO A 66 3.33 -7.74 4.43
CA PRO A 66 2.95 -8.59 5.55
C PRO A 66 1.91 -9.64 5.17
N PHE A 67 0.99 -9.27 4.29
CA PHE A 67 -0.16 -10.09 3.92
C PHE A 67 -0.15 -10.40 2.42
N LYS A 68 0.82 -11.21 1.99
CA LYS A 68 0.87 -11.67 0.58
C LYS A 68 -0.30 -12.60 0.29
N GLU A 69 -0.84 -12.48 -0.91
CA GLU A 69 -1.78 -13.47 -1.44
C GLU A 69 -1.10 -14.84 -1.59
N SER A 70 -1.90 -15.88 -1.43
CA SER A 70 -1.49 -17.24 -1.70
C SER A 70 -1.13 -17.41 -3.17
N SER A 71 -0.07 -18.19 -3.46
CA SER A 71 0.24 -18.63 -4.83
C SER A 71 -0.61 -19.81 -5.30
N LYS A 72 -1.46 -20.36 -4.43
CA LYS A 72 -2.37 -21.45 -4.76
C LYS A 72 -3.54 -20.93 -5.59
N LYS A 73 -4.19 -21.83 -6.35
CA LYS A 73 -5.46 -21.49 -7.00
C LYS A 73 -6.47 -21.07 -5.92
N PRO A 74 -7.12 -19.90 -6.03
CA PRO A 74 -8.08 -19.46 -5.04
C PRO A 74 -9.33 -20.34 -5.06
N ASP A 75 -9.94 -20.50 -3.88
CA ASP A 75 -11.18 -21.24 -3.72
C ASP A 75 -12.41 -20.37 -4.05
N PHE A 76 -12.28 -19.06 -3.88
CA PHE A 76 -13.30 -18.07 -4.23
C PHE A 76 -12.64 -16.71 -4.51
N THR A 77 -13.42 -15.82 -5.09
CA THR A 77 -13.02 -14.43 -5.39
C THR A 77 -13.84 -13.44 -4.60
N PHE A 78 -13.28 -12.30 -4.25
CA PHE A 78 -14.02 -11.26 -3.55
C PHE A 78 -13.55 -9.86 -3.95
N ILE A 79 -14.40 -8.88 -3.63
CA ILE A 79 -14.06 -7.47 -3.68
C ILE A 79 -14.18 -6.86 -2.29
N ASP A 80 -13.40 -5.80 -2.01
CA ASP A 80 -13.34 -5.13 -0.70
C ASP A 80 -13.62 -3.63 -0.88
N LEU A 81 -14.87 -3.23 -0.58
CA LEU A 81 -15.32 -1.84 -0.67
C LEU A 81 -15.22 -1.16 0.69
N PHE A 82 -14.84 0.13 0.68
CA PHE A 82 -14.51 0.88 1.90
C PHE A 82 -13.43 0.17 2.71
N ALA A 83 -12.39 -0.28 2.00
CA ALA A 83 -11.43 -1.26 2.47
C ALA A 83 -10.62 -0.81 3.70
N GLY A 84 -10.58 0.50 3.98
CA GLY A 84 -9.80 1.03 5.08
C GLY A 84 -8.33 0.60 4.97
N ILE A 85 -7.81 0.01 6.02
CA ILE A 85 -6.44 -0.56 6.05
C ILE A 85 -6.40 -2.04 5.62
N GLY A 86 -7.53 -2.61 5.18
CA GLY A 86 -7.65 -4.00 4.73
C GLY A 86 -7.99 -5.00 5.84
N GLY A 87 -8.57 -4.55 6.94
CA GLY A 87 -8.88 -5.44 8.09
C GLY A 87 -9.88 -6.55 7.76
N ILE A 88 -10.91 -6.25 6.96
CA ILE A 88 -11.91 -7.24 6.55
C ILE A 88 -11.34 -8.19 5.49
N ARG A 89 -10.49 -7.71 4.59
CA ARG A 89 -9.82 -8.52 3.57
C ARG A 89 -9.01 -9.68 4.16
N LEU A 90 -8.28 -9.42 5.25
CA LEU A 90 -7.31 -10.37 5.79
C LEU A 90 -7.86 -11.77 6.06
N PRO A 91 -8.97 -11.96 6.81
CA PRO A 91 -9.51 -13.29 7.05
C PRO A 91 -9.97 -14.00 5.76
N PHE A 92 -10.54 -13.28 4.80
CA PHE A 92 -10.96 -13.88 3.53
C PHE A 92 -9.76 -14.33 2.69
N GLN A 93 -8.68 -13.55 2.69
CA GLN A 93 -7.43 -13.94 2.04
C GLN A 93 -6.77 -15.15 2.73
N GLN A 94 -6.84 -15.25 4.06
CA GLN A 94 -6.35 -16.40 4.81
C GLN A 94 -7.14 -17.67 4.52
N LEU A 95 -8.43 -17.56 4.16
CA LEU A 95 -9.28 -18.66 3.70
C LEU A 95 -9.05 -19.00 2.22
N ASN A 96 -7.92 -18.61 1.64
CA ASN A 96 -7.56 -18.81 0.23
C ASN A 96 -8.48 -18.09 -0.77
N GLY A 97 -9.15 -17.01 -0.35
CA GLY A 97 -9.85 -16.11 -1.25
C GLY A 97 -8.89 -15.16 -1.97
N LYS A 98 -9.24 -14.78 -3.19
CA LYS A 98 -8.49 -13.78 -3.98
C LYS A 98 -9.25 -12.48 -4.05
N CYS A 99 -8.62 -11.38 -3.63
CA CYS A 99 -9.15 -10.04 -3.83
C CYS A 99 -8.96 -9.61 -5.29
N LEU A 100 -10.06 -9.33 -5.98
CA LEU A 100 -10.02 -8.89 -7.38
C LEU A 100 -10.10 -7.37 -7.54
N PHE A 101 -10.65 -6.71 -6.53
CA PHE A 101 -10.85 -5.27 -6.55
C PHE A 101 -10.98 -4.75 -5.12
N SER A 102 -10.39 -3.61 -4.85
CA SER A 102 -10.57 -2.89 -3.59
C SER A 102 -10.78 -1.40 -3.85
N SER A 103 -11.56 -0.73 -3.01
CA SER A 103 -11.73 0.71 -3.06
C SER A 103 -11.65 1.35 -1.68
N GLU A 104 -10.97 2.50 -1.62
CA GLU A 104 -10.81 3.32 -0.44
C GLU A 104 -10.48 4.76 -0.87
N TRP A 105 -11.04 5.75 -0.22
CA TRP A 105 -10.84 7.15 -0.57
C TRP A 105 -9.91 7.90 0.40
N ASP A 106 -9.80 7.41 1.65
CA ASP A 106 -8.92 8.04 2.64
C ASP A 106 -7.46 7.78 2.31
N LYS A 107 -6.71 8.85 2.10
CA LYS A 107 -5.31 8.80 1.69
C LYS A 107 -4.39 8.10 2.70
N PHE A 108 -4.72 8.11 3.99
CA PHE A 108 -3.91 7.47 5.02
C PHE A 108 -4.22 5.98 5.10
N ALA A 109 -5.51 5.62 4.98
CA ALA A 109 -5.94 4.24 4.88
C ALA A 109 -5.34 3.56 3.63
N ILE A 110 -5.39 4.23 2.46
CA ILE A 110 -4.79 3.76 1.21
C ILE A 110 -3.29 3.44 1.39
N LYS A 111 -2.53 4.31 2.04
CA LYS A 111 -1.10 4.07 2.29
C LYS A 111 -0.86 2.83 3.15
N THR A 112 -1.63 2.69 4.21
CA THR A 112 -1.53 1.54 5.11
C THR A 112 -1.94 0.25 4.40
N TYR A 113 -3.02 0.29 3.61
CA TYR A 113 -3.47 -0.83 2.78
C TYR A 113 -2.38 -1.26 1.79
N ALA A 114 -1.80 -0.30 1.06
CA ALA A 114 -0.72 -0.58 0.11
C ALA A 114 0.51 -1.20 0.79
N SER A 115 0.86 -0.75 1.99
CA SER A 115 1.94 -1.35 2.79
C SER A 115 1.61 -2.78 3.24
N ASN A 116 0.34 -3.06 3.53
CA ASN A 116 -0.11 -4.37 4.00
C ASN A 116 -0.18 -5.41 2.88
N TYR A 117 -0.66 -5.03 1.70
CA TYR A 117 -1.01 -5.94 0.61
C TYR A 117 -0.17 -5.77 -0.66
N GLY A 118 0.61 -4.70 -0.77
CA GLY A 118 1.46 -4.41 -1.94
C GLY A 118 0.68 -3.91 -3.16
N GLU A 119 -0.58 -3.52 -2.97
CA GLU A 119 -1.44 -2.94 -4.01
C GLU A 119 -2.15 -1.68 -3.51
N VAL A 120 -2.46 -0.77 -4.40
CA VAL A 120 -3.16 0.47 -4.09
C VAL A 120 -4.65 0.28 -4.37
N PRO A 121 -5.54 0.50 -3.39
CA PRO A 121 -6.98 0.47 -3.63
C PRO A 121 -7.40 1.51 -4.67
N ASN A 122 -8.43 1.19 -5.45
CA ASN A 122 -9.10 2.17 -6.27
C ASN A 122 -9.73 3.24 -5.37
N GLY A 123 -9.82 4.45 -5.86
CA GLY A 123 -10.31 5.57 -5.06
C GLY A 123 -11.77 5.46 -4.61
N ASP A 124 -12.47 6.57 -4.63
CA ASP A 124 -13.86 6.69 -4.22
C ASP A 124 -14.79 5.82 -5.09
N ILE A 125 -15.42 4.82 -4.47
CA ILE A 125 -16.30 3.86 -5.14
C ILE A 125 -17.48 4.54 -5.84
N THR A 126 -17.94 5.69 -5.35
CA THR A 126 -19.05 6.43 -5.96
C THR A 126 -18.71 7.02 -7.33
N LYS A 127 -17.41 7.09 -7.65
CA LYS A 127 -16.88 7.60 -8.93
C LYS A 127 -16.47 6.50 -9.89
N ILE A 128 -16.58 5.24 -9.48
CA ILE A 128 -16.16 4.08 -10.28
C ILE A 128 -17.39 3.47 -10.95
N PRO A 129 -17.43 3.42 -12.29
CA PRO A 129 -18.51 2.76 -13.00
C PRO A 129 -18.61 1.28 -12.64
N SER A 130 -19.80 0.76 -12.45
CA SER A 130 -20.03 -0.66 -12.11
C SER A 130 -19.44 -1.62 -13.15
N SER A 131 -19.31 -1.19 -14.40
CA SER A 131 -18.67 -1.97 -15.47
C SER A 131 -17.18 -2.22 -15.27
N GLN A 132 -16.52 -1.45 -14.40
CA GLN A 132 -15.10 -1.65 -14.03
C GLN A 132 -14.92 -2.60 -12.85
N ILE A 133 -16.00 -2.97 -12.17
CA ILE A 133 -15.95 -3.91 -11.05
C ILE A 133 -16.01 -5.32 -11.62
N PRO A 134 -14.99 -6.18 -11.38
CA PRO A 134 -14.96 -7.52 -11.91
C PRO A 134 -16.05 -8.40 -11.30
N SER A 135 -16.47 -9.46 -12.02
CA SER A 135 -17.31 -10.51 -11.46
C SER A 135 -16.61 -11.18 -10.29
N HIS A 136 -17.32 -11.42 -9.21
CA HIS A 136 -16.80 -11.92 -7.94
C HIS A 136 -17.84 -12.76 -7.21
N ASP A 137 -17.39 -13.62 -6.28
CA ASP A 137 -18.25 -14.49 -5.51
C ASP A 137 -18.79 -13.79 -4.24
N ILE A 138 -17.96 -12.94 -3.61
CA ILE A 138 -18.27 -12.29 -2.33
C ILE A 138 -17.98 -10.80 -2.42
N LEU A 139 -18.92 -9.98 -1.92
CA LEU A 139 -18.74 -8.56 -1.73
C LEU A 139 -18.51 -8.27 -0.24
N LEU A 140 -17.37 -7.69 0.09
CA LEU A 140 -17.07 -7.14 1.41
C LEU A 140 -17.30 -5.63 1.37
N ALA A 141 -18.01 -5.10 2.38
CA ALA A 141 -18.30 -3.67 2.45
C ALA A 141 -18.40 -3.19 3.89
N GLY A 142 -17.31 -2.68 4.41
CA GLY A 142 -17.23 -2.05 5.74
C GLY A 142 -17.57 -0.56 5.70
N PHE A 143 -18.75 -0.18 5.21
CA PHE A 143 -19.11 1.25 5.09
C PHE A 143 -19.26 1.93 6.46
N PRO A 144 -18.96 3.25 6.56
CA PRO A 144 -19.11 4.00 7.80
C PRO A 144 -20.55 4.00 8.30
N CYS A 145 -20.78 3.41 9.49
CA CYS A 145 -22.11 3.29 10.07
C CYS A 145 -22.63 4.57 10.76
N GLN A 146 -21.81 5.62 10.86
CA GLN A 146 -22.11 6.86 11.58
C GLN A 146 -23.40 7.55 11.13
N ALA A 147 -23.73 7.48 9.82
CA ALA A 147 -24.95 8.03 9.27
C ALA A 147 -26.23 7.21 9.62
N PHE A 148 -26.08 5.94 10.00
CA PHE A 148 -27.15 4.98 10.16
C PHE A 148 -27.26 4.43 11.59
N SER A 149 -26.22 4.55 12.40
CA SER A 149 -26.23 4.01 13.77
C SER A 149 -26.98 4.92 14.74
N GLN A 150 -27.58 4.32 15.78
CA GLN A 150 -28.24 5.09 16.84
C GLN A 150 -27.26 5.98 17.62
N ALA A 151 -25.99 5.61 17.70
CA ALA A 151 -24.92 6.36 18.34
C ALA A 151 -24.30 7.42 17.40
N GLY A 152 -24.66 7.43 16.12
CA GLY A 152 -24.20 8.41 15.13
C GLY A 152 -25.07 9.65 15.11
N LEU A 153 -24.49 10.77 14.71
CA LEU A 153 -25.25 11.96 14.36
C LEU A 153 -26.00 11.66 13.05
N LYS A 154 -27.27 11.25 13.14
CA LYS A 154 -28.18 11.04 11.98
C LYS A 154 -28.20 12.33 11.14
N ARG A 155 -27.27 12.43 10.19
CA ARG A 155 -27.19 13.53 9.22
C ARG A 155 -27.53 13.05 7.84
#